data_3993444a17b69a0e596b801e0b6ad3a5
#
_entry.id   3993444a17b69a0e596b801e0b6ad3a5
#
_cell.length_a   1.000
_cell.length_b   1.000
_cell.length_c   1.000
_cell.angle_alpha   90.00
_cell.angle_beta   90.00
_cell.angle_gamma   90.00
#
_symmetry.space_group_name_H-M   'P 1'
#
loop_
_entity.id
_entity.type
_entity.pdbx_description
1 polymer ?
#
loop_
_entity_poly.entity_id
_entity_poly.type
_entity_poly.pdbx_seq_one_letter_code
_entity_poly.pdbx_strand_id
1 'polypeptide(L)'
;MVPRRSESVTVVLREVVVYTTGLNFYVTARGRPGLHPSFMASVPEIAKRMGIPEASSTPAHIEVIYEDGTTAVDMSSRELLARLDEVADKPVLRDSTGSGKPDSMDYQYWLTPAPTEGITIRFEWPDQGLTQTTFRIDAAELQRAVGQAIELWL
;
A
#
# COMPACT_ATOMS: atom_id res chain seq x y z
N MET A 1 11.40 10.74 -3.87
CA MET A 1 10.39 10.54 -2.80
C MET A 1 11.10 10.31 -1.47
N VAL A 2 10.67 10.99 -0.42
CA VAL A 2 11.39 10.95 0.88
C VAL A 2 11.00 9.69 1.65
N PRO A 3 11.96 8.83 2.02
CA PRO A 3 11.67 7.66 2.84
C PRO A 3 11.19 8.07 4.24
N ARG A 4 10.24 7.31 4.77
CA ARG A 4 9.76 7.45 6.15
C ARG A 4 10.41 6.37 7.01
N ARG A 5 10.87 6.74 8.18
CA ARG A 5 11.68 5.86 9.04
C ARG A 5 11.17 5.82 10.46
N SER A 6 11.25 4.64 11.05
CA SER A 6 11.29 4.43 12.50
C SER A 6 12.68 3.92 12.91
N GLU A 7 12.82 3.50 14.16
CA GLU A 7 14.07 2.86 14.62
C GLU A 7 14.31 1.50 13.97
N SER A 8 13.24 0.80 13.59
CA SER A 8 13.30 -0.58 13.08
C SER A 8 13.03 -0.72 11.60
N VAL A 9 12.30 0.20 10.97
CA VAL A 9 11.82 0.07 9.60
C VAL A 9 11.94 1.37 8.82
N THR A 10 12.26 1.24 7.55
CA THR A 10 12.16 2.31 6.56
C THR A 10 11.10 1.96 5.54
N VAL A 11 10.19 2.88 5.26
CA VAL A 11 9.12 2.71 4.27
C VAL A 11 9.30 3.72 3.14
N VAL A 12 9.16 3.23 1.91
CA VAL A 12 9.30 4.02 0.70
C VAL A 12 8.14 3.72 -0.24
N LEU A 13 7.47 4.75 -0.71
CA LEU A 13 6.62 4.66 -1.90
C LEU A 13 7.54 4.73 -3.12
N ARG A 14 7.66 3.63 -3.88
CA ARG A 14 8.67 3.52 -4.95
C ARG A 14 8.18 4.01 -6.29
N GLU A 15 7.07 3.50 -6.71
CA GLU A 15 6.59 3.67 -8.07
C GLU A 15 5.09 3.91 -8.07
N VAL A 16 4.66 4.83 -8.89
CA VAL A 16 3.25 5.11 -9.15
C VAL A 16 3.06 5.12 -10.65
N VAL A 17 2.22 4.21 -11.14
CA VAL A 17 1.90 4.10 -12.57
C VAL A 17 0.42 4.36 -12.75
N VAL A 18 0.11 5.32 -13.59
CA VAL A 18 -1.28 5.69 -13.89
C VAL A 18 -1.72 5.01 -15.18
N TYR A 19 -2.88 4.38 -15.09
CA TYR A 19 -3.60 3.79 -16.21
C TYR A 19 -4.93 4.51 -16.42
N THR A 20 -5.58 4.30 -17.54
CA THR A 20 -6.88 4.90 -17.82
C THR A 20 -7.98 4.47 -16.84
N THR A 21 -7.84 3.29 -16.24
CA THR A 21 -8.84 2.69 -15.34
C THR A 21 -8.47 2.71 -13.87
N GLY A 22 -7.24 3.10 -13.55
CA GLY A 22 -6.76 3.07 -12.16
C GLY A 22 -5.31 3.49 -12.02
N LEU A 23 -4.80 3.27 -10.83
CA LEU A 23 -3.44 3.63 -10.44
C LEU A 23 -2.80 2.45 -9.73
N ASN A 24 -1.62 2.08 -10.16
CA ASN A 24 -0.81 1.06 -9.49
C ASN A 24 0.33 1.75 -8.70
N PHE A 25 0.57 1.31 -7.49
CA PHE A 25 1.69 1.80 -6.71
C PHE A 25 2.32 0.71 -5.84
N TYR A 26 3.58 0.95 -5.48
CA TYR A 26 4.38 0.01 -4.70
C TYR A 26 4.88 0.67 -3.42
N VAL A 27 4.68 -0.01 -2.31
CA VAL A 27 5.26 0.35 -1.02
C VAL A 27 6.27 -0.71 -0.62
N THR A 28 7.49 -0.30 -0.37
CA THR A 28 8.55 -1.17 0.14
C THR A 28 8.84 -0.82 1.59
N ALA A 29 8.73 -1.80 2.47
CA ALA A 29 9.18 -1.71 3.85
C ALA A 29 10.47 -2.49 4.02
N ARG A 30 11.53 -1.87 4.54
CA ARG A 30 12.80 -2.51 4.86
C ARG A 30 13.08 -2.46 6.34
N GLY A 31 13.29 -3.62 6.93
CA GLY A 31 13.78 -3.76 8.30
C GLY A 31 15.20 -3.27 8.45
N ARG A 32 15.53 -2.71 9.60
CA ARG A 32 16.90 -2.34 9.95
C ARG A 32 17.78 -3.59 10.04
N PRO A 33 18.98 -3.61 9.46
CA PRO A 33 19.88 -4.74 9.61
C PRO A 33 20.12 -5.12 11.07
N GLY A 34 20.04 -6.41 11.38
CA GLY A 34 20.20 -6.95 12.73
C GLY A 34 18.91 -7.03 13.57
N LEU A 35 17.77 -6.52 13.08
CA LEU A 35 16.48 -6.61 13.75
C LEU A 35 15.50 -7.59 13.06
N HIS A 36 16.01 -8.52 12.33
CA HIS A 36 15.24 -9.49 11.54
C HIS A 36 14.16 -10.26 12.31
N PRO A 37 14.39 -10.77 13.54
CA PRO A 37 13.34 -11.50 14.24
C PRO A 37 12.10 -10.66 14.52
N SER A 38 12.30 -9.40 14.91
CA SER A 38 11.20 -8.47 15.18
C SER A 38 10.41 -8.12 13.91
N PHE A 39 11.10 -7.84 12.81
CA PHE A 39 10.48 -7.55 11.52
C PHE A 39 9.69 -8.76 11.00
N MET A 40 10.30 -9.93 10.98
CA MET A 40 9.67 -11.16 10.49
C MET A 40 8.46 -11.56 11.34
N ALA A 41 8.52 -11.40 12.67
CA ALA A 41 7.41 -11.73 13.56
C ALA A 41 6.20 -10.79 13.34
N SER A 42 6.42 -9.59 12.85
CA SER A 42 5.36 -8.62 12.57
C SER A 42 4.74 -8.74 11.18
N VAL A 43 5.21 -9.71 10.37
CA VAL A 43 4.63 -10.05 9.08
C VAL A 43 4.06 -11.47 9.16
N PRO A 44 2.74 -11.65 9.34
CA PRO A 44 2.13 -12.94 9.64
C PRO A 44 2.49 -14.04 8.66
N GLU A 45 2.51 -13.75 7.36
CA GLU A 45 2.83 -14.74 6.32
C GLU A 45 4.28 -15.23 6.42
N ILE A 46 5.21 -14.35 6.76
CA ILE A 46 6.63 -14.71 6.94
C ILE A 46 6.80 -15.49 8.23
N ALA A 47 6.21 -15.03 9.32
CA ALA A 47 6.26 -15.70 10.62
C ALA A 47 5.74 -17.13 10.50
N LYS A 48 4.61 -17.33 9.83
CA LYS A 48 4.02 -18.65 9.58
C LYS A 48 4.93 -19.56 8.77
N ARG A 49 5.54 -19.05 7.69
CA ARG A 49 6.48 -19.83 6.86
C ARG A 49 7.73 -20.24 7.60
N MET A 50 8.20 -19.42 8.51
CA MET A 50 9.43 -19.63 9.26
C MET A 50 9.21 -20.33 10.61
N GLY A 51 7.95 -20.64 10.96
CA GLY A 51 7.61 -21.25 12.26
C GLY A 51 7.90 -20.35 13.45
N ILE A 52 7.93 -19.03 13.23
CA ILE A 52 8.11 -18.03 14.29
C ILE A 52 6.73 -17.79 14.93
N PRO A 53 6.61 -17.80 16.27
CA PRO A 53 5.37 -17.42 16.93
C PRO A 53 4.94 -16.01 16.50
N GLU A 54 3.69 -15.88 16.07
CA GLU A 54 3.12 -14.56 15.83
C GLU A 54 3.18 -13.74 17.12
N ALA A 55 3.90 -12.63 17.11
CA ALA A 55 3.67 -11.62 18.10
C ALA A 55 2.23 -11.13 17.91
N SER A 56 1.48 -10.88 18.97
CA SER A 56 0.17 -10.26 18.91
C SER A 56 0.35 -8.87 18.28
N SER A 57 0.23 -8.81 16.95
CA SER A 57 0.70 -7.67 16.21
C SER A 57 -0.46 -6.99 15.50
N THR A 58 -0.39 -5.68 15.47
CA THR A 58 -1.19 -4.90 14.52
C THR A 58 -0.44 -4.93 13.19
N PRO A 59 -0.98 -5.58 12.15
CA PRO A 59 -0.31 -5.65 10.86
C PRO A 59 -0.16 -4.26 10.25
N ALA A 60 0.74 -4.16 9.29
CA ALA A 60 0.85 -2.97 8.47
C ALA A 60 -0.50 -2.68 7.80
N HIS A 61 -0.93 -1.44 7.87
CA HIS A 61 -2.19 -0.97 7.29
C HIS A 61 -1.93 0.18 6.33
N ILE A 62 -2.64 0.16 5.21
CA ILE A 62 -2.58 1.22 4.22
C ILE A 62 -3.97 1.77 3.95
N GLU A 63 -4.03 3.06 3.73
CA GLU A 63 -5.26 3.78 3.43
C GLU A 63 -4.99 4.82 2.34
N VAL A 64 -5.91 4.97 1.40
CA VAL A 64 -5.86 6.03 0.39
C VAL A 64 -7.02 6.98 0.61
N ILE A 65 -6.69 8.24 0.76
CA ILE A 65 -7.64 9.32 1.03
C ILE A 65 -7.62 10.27 -0.17
N TYR A 66 -8.77 10.48 -0.76
CA TYR A 66 -8.97 11.45 -1.84
C TYR A 66 -9.08 12.88 -1.29
N GLU A 67 -8.90 13.89 -2.14
CA GLU A 67 -8.98 15.29 -1.70
C GLU A 67 -10.34 15.70 -1.13
N ASP A 68 -11.41 15.06 -1.56
CA ASP A 68 -12.75 15.29 -1.03
C ASP A 68 -12.99 14.62 0.36
N GLY A 69 -11.99 13.95 0.90
CA GLY A 69 -12.05 13.23 2.17
C GLY A 69 -12.55 11.80 2.06
N THR A 70 -12.94 11.36 0.87
CA THR A 70 -13.36 9.97 0.63
C THR A 70 -12.17 9.03 0.80
N THR A 71 -12.37 7.95 1.54
CA THR A 71 -11.37 6.89 1.71
C THR A 71 -11.70 5.72 0.80
N ALA A 72 -10.70 5.20 0.10
CA ALA A 72 -10.86 3.99 -0.69
C ALA A 72 -11.13 2.78 0.21
N VAL A 73 -12.08 1.95 -0.20
CA VAL A 73 -12.40 0.72 0.53
C VAL A 73 -11.28 -0.29 0.28
N ASP A 74 -10.60 -0.72 1.33
CA ASP A 74 -9.58 -1.76 1.27
C ASP A 74 -10.24 -3.14 1.15
N MET A 75 -9.92 -3.85 0.09
CA MET A 75 -10.47 -5.18 -0.20
C MET A 75 -9.43 -6.09 -0.83
N SER A 76 -9.40 -7.32 -0.36
CA SER A 76 -8.73 -8.38 -1.10
C SER A 76 -9.47 -8.68 -2.43
N SER A 77 -8.77 -9.24 -3.39
CA SER A 77 -9.38 -9.63 -4.67
C SER A 77 -10.56 -10.59 -4.48
N ARG A 78 -10.50 -11.44 -3.48
CA ARG A 78 -11.57 -12.39 -3.15
C ARG A 78 -12.80 -11.69 -2.59
N GLU A 79 -12.62 -10.74 -1.69
CA GLU A 79 -13.71 -9.93 -1.13
C GLU A 79 -14.36 -9.07 -2.20
N LEU A 80 -13.56 -8.49 -3.10
CA LEU A 80 -14.05 -7.71 -4.21
C LEU A 80 -15.00 -8.52 -5.09
N LEU A 81 -14.62 -9.74 -5.46
CA LEU A 81 -15.49 -10.62 -6.26
C LEU A 81 -16.82 -10.96 -5.57
N ALA A 82 -16.81 -11.08 -4.24
CA ALA A 82 -17.99 -11.37 -3.47
C ALA A 82 -18.93 -10.16 -3.26
N ARG A 83 -18.39 -8.93 -3.39
CA ARG A 83 -19.08 -7.69 -3.02
C ARG A 83 -19.08 -6.63 -4.13
N LEU A 84 -18.99 -7.05 -5.39
CA LEU A 84 -18.92 -6.12 -6.54
C LEU A 84 -20.07 -5.10 -6.56
N ASP A 85 -21.29 -5.54 -6.26
CA ASP A 85 -22.45 -4.66 -6.28
C ASP A 85 -22.44 -3.62 -5.16
N GLU A 86 -21.82 -3.95 -4.03
CA GLU A 86 -21.75 -3.04 -2.87
C GLU A 86 -20.76 -1.91 -3.07
N VAL A 87 -19.75 -2.10 -3.93
CA VAL A 87 -18.62 -1.18 -4.12
C VAL A 87 -18.56 -0.57 -5.52
N ALA A 88 -19.58 -0.83 -6.36
CA ALA A 88 -19.62 -0.39 -7.76
C ALA A 88 -19.36 1.12 -7.93
N ASP A 89 -19.84 1.94 -6.99
CA ASP A 89 -19.73 3.39 -7.03
C ASP A 89 -18.68 3.95 -6.05
N LYS A 90 -17.87 3.09 -5.45
CA LYS A 90 -16.88 3.50 -4.43
C LYS A 90 -15.46 3.29 -4.93
N PRO A 91 -14.52 4.15 -4.54
CA PRO A 91 -13.12 3.87 -4.74
C PRO A 91 -12.69 2.61 -3.98
N VAL A 92 -11.97 1.73 -4.65
CA VAL A 92 -11.48 0.48 -4.08
C VAL A 92 -9.97 0.42 -4.16
N LEU A 93 -9.34 0.12 -3.04
CA LEU A 93 -7.94 -0.21 -2.93
C LEU A 93 -7.81 -1.73 -2.81
N ARG A 94 -7.10 -2.33 -3.75
CA ARG A 94 -6.87 -3.78 -3.77
C ARG A 94 -5.38 -4.06 -3.65
N ASP A 95 -5.02 -4.90 -2.69
CA ASP A 95 -3.70 -5.50 -2.68
C ASP A 95 -3.62 -6.53 -3.80
N SER A 96 -2.63 -6.40 -4.66
CA SER A 96 -2.46 -7.32 -5.79
C SER A 96 -1.43 -8.39 -5.50
N THR A 97 -0.33 -8.03 -4.89
CA THR A 97 0.70 -9.00 -4.48
C THR A 97 1.50 -8.46 -3.31
N GLY A 98 1.95 -9.39 -2.45
CA GLY A 98 2.99 -9.14 -1.48
C GLY A 98 4.15 -10.10 -1.73
N SER A 99 5.36 -9.62 -1.75
CA SER A 99 6.56 -10.45 -1.75
C SER A 99 7.47 -10.02 -0.62
N GLY A 100 8.07 -10.99 0.04
CA GLY A 100 8.89 -10.73 1.21
C GLY A 100 10.22 -11.48 1.18
N LYS A 101 11.22 -10.81 1.71
CA LYS A 101 12.49 -11.38 2.14
C LYS A 101 12.61 -11.21 3.64
N PRO A 102 13.55 -11.86 4.31
CA PRO A 102 13.68 -11.73 5.76
C PRO A 102 13.82 -10.29 6.30
N ASP A 103 14.29 -9.38 5.47
CA ASP A 103 14.57 -7.99 5.81
C ASP A 103 13.73 -6.96 5.05
N SER A 104 12.82 -7.42 4.17
CA SER A 104 12.01 -6.48 3.37
C SER A 104 10.68 -7.07 2.93
N MET A 105 9.69 -6.21 2.80
CA MET A 105 8.39 -6.50 2.20
C MET A 105 8.09 -5.51 1.10
N ASP A 106 7.63 -6.03 -0.03
CA ASP A 106 7.11 -5.26 -1.14
C ASP A 106 5.60 -5.48 -1.22
N TYR A 107 4.84 -4.40 -1.16
CA TYR A 107 3.39 -4.40 -1.31
C TYR A 107 3.04 -3.70 -2.61
N GLN A 108 2.21 -4.33 -3.42
CA GLN A 108 1.66 -3.75 -4.63
C GLN A 108 0.16 -3.52 -4.44
N TYR A 109 -0.29 -2.33 -4.80
CA TYR A 109 -1.68 -1.94 -4.68
C TYR A 109 -2.23 -1.42 -6.00
N TRP A 110 -3.49 -1.74 -6.24
CA TRP A 110 -4.28 -1.20 -7.32
C TRP A 110 -5.42 -0.35 -6.76
N LEU A 111 -5.46 0.91 -7.16
CA LEU A 111 -6.51 1.85 -6.80
C LEU A 111 -7.42 2.11 -8.01
N THR A 112 -8.70 1.94 -7.86
CA THR A 112 -9.68 2.23 -8.90
C THR A 112 -10.86 3.03 -8.32
N PRO A 113 -11.40 4.02 -9.04
CA PRO A 113 -10.94 4.55 -10.33
C PRO A 113 -9.63 5.33 -10.21
N ALA A 114 -9.05 5.67 -11.37
CA ALA A 114 -7.90 6.57 -11.39
C ALA A 114 -8.29 7.92 -10.78
N PRO A 115 -7.54 8.44 -9.80
CA PRO A 115 -7.86 9.72 -9.18
C PRO A 115 -7.63 10.86 -10.17
N THR A 116 -8.54 11.83 -10.17
CA THR A 116 -8.44 13.05 -10.99
C THR A 116 -7.82 14.23 -10.24
N GLU A 117 -7.81 14.13 -8.94
CA GLU A 117 -7.22 15.10 -8.01
C GLU A 117 -6.15 14.43 -7.16
N GLY A 118 -5.50 15.20 -6.28
CA GLY A 118 -4.48 14.66 -5.41
C GLY A 118 -5.01 13.57 -4.46
N ILE A 119 -4.11 12.70 -4.05
CA ILE A 119 -4.40 11.67 -3.04
C ILE A 119 -3.35 11.68 -1.95
N THR A 120 -3.75 11.24 -0.78
CA THR A 120 -2.85 10.95 0.34
C THR A 120 -2.85 9.47 0.61
N ILE A 121 -1.68 8.86 0.57
CA ILE A 121 -1.47 7.46 0.97
C ILE A 121 -0.97 7.49 2.40
N ARG A 122 -1.73 6.89 3.32
CA ARG A 122 -1.36 6.73 4.73
C ARG A 122 -0.91 5.30 4.95
N PHE A 123 0.27 5.15 5.51
CA PHE A 123 0.83 3.86 5.89
C PHE A 123 1.09 3.85 7.40
N GLU A 124 0.56 2.86 8.08
CA GLU A 124 0.70 2.69 9.51
C GLU A 124 1.21 1.29 9.84
N TRP A 125 2.20 1.21 10.69
CA TRP A 125 2.70 -0.04 11.22
C TRP A 125 3.13 0.17 12.67
N PRO A 126 2.16 0.19 13.60
CA PRO A 126 2.41 0.52 15.01
C PRO A 126 3.48 -0.33 15.66
N ASP A 127 3.51 -1.63 15.37
CA ASP A 127 4.51 -2.57 15.92
C ASP A 127 5.93 -2.24 15.51
N GLN A 128 6.10 -1.52 14.41
CA GLN A 128 7.39 -1.04 13.91
C GLN A 128 7.62 0.45 14.19
N GLY A 129 6.81 1.06 15.04
CA GLY A 129 6.94 2.46 15.40
C GLY A 129 6.58 3.44 14.26
N LEU A 130 5.88 2.98 13.23
CA LEU A 130 5.40 3.81 12.13
C LEU A 130 3.95 4.19 12.39
N THR A 131 3.74 5.38 12.88
CA THR A 131 2.41 5.94 13.10
C THR A 131 2.22 7.14 12.17
N GLN A 132 1.06 7.21 11.51
CA GLN A 132 0.66 8.33 10.65
C GLN A 132 1.70 8.74 9.58
N THR A 133 2.33 7.77 8.97
CA THR A 133 3.23 8.00 7.83
C THR A 133 2.40 8.28 6.58
N THR A 134 2.58 9.45 5.98
CA THR A 134 1.81 9.87 4.81
C THR A 134 2.72 10.16 3.62
N PHE A 135 2.23 9.80 2.44
CA PHE A 135 2.79 10.18 1.15
C PHE A 135 1.70 10.91 0.38
N ARG A 136 1.97 12.13 -0.06
CA ARG A 136 1.04 12.89 -0.88
C ARG A 136 1.48 12.86 -2.34
N ILE A 137 0.53 12.61 -3.22
CA ILE A 137 0.67 12.76 -4.67
C ILE A 137 -0.29 13.88 -5.06
N ASP A 138 0.24 14.99 -5.54
CA ASP A 138 -0.59 16.14 -5.89
C ASP A 138 -1.27 15.99 -7.25
N ALA A 139 -2.28 16.82 -7.49
CA ALA A 139 -3.06 16.78 -8.73
C ALA A 139 -2.19 17.04 -9.97
N ALA A 140 -1.18 17.90 -9.88
CA ALA A 140 -0.31 18.22 -11.01
C ALA A 140 0.59 17.03 -11.38
N GLU A 141 1.07 16.28 -10.39
CA GLU A 141 1.83 15.04 -10.62
C GLU A 141 0.95 13.98 -11.28
N LEU A 142 -0.29 13.80 -10.79
CA LEU A 142 -1.24 12.86 -11.37
C LEU A 142 -1.64 13.24 -12.80
N GLN A 143 -1.92 14.52 -13.06
CA GLN A 143 -2.28 14.98 -14.39
C GLN A 143 -1.14 14.80 -15.40
N ARG A 144 0.09 15.03 -15.01
CA ARG A 144 1.25 14.73 -15.88
C ARG A 144 1.35 13.23 -16.19
N ALA A 145 1.10 12.39 -15.19
CA ALA A 145 1.11 10.94 -15.37
C ALA A 145 -0.08 10.46 -16.23
N VAL A 146 -1.25 11.06 -16.09
CA VAL A 146 -2.43 10.76 -16.93
C VAL A 146 -2.16 11.04 -18.40
N GLY A 147 -1.44 12.12 -18.72
CA GLY A 147 -1.01 12.41 -20.09
C GLY A 147 -0.09 11.35 -20.71
N GLN A 148 0.48 10.48 -19.88
CA GLN A 148 1.33 9.35 -20.26
C GLN A 148 0.70 8.01 -19.90
N ALA A 149 -0.59 8.01 -19.52
CA ALA A 149 -1.26 6.82 -19.05
C ALA A 149 -1.28 5.71 -20.09
N ILE A 150 -1.08 4.50 -19.62
CA ILE A 150 -1.11 3.30 -20.46
C ILE A 150 -2.57 2.87 -20.57
N GLU A 151 -3.05 2.78 -21.82
CA GLU A 151 -4.32 2.15 -22.10
C GLU A 151 -4.13 0.63 -22.19
N LEU A 152 -4.78 -0.08 -21.28
CA LEU A 152 -4.65 -1.54 -21.20
C LEU A 152 -5.57 -2.30 -22.18
N TRP A 153 -6.64 -1.63 -22.61
CA TRP A 153 -7.67 -2.22 -23.46
C TRP A 153 -8.01 -1.27 -24.60
N LEU A 154 -7.85 -1.76 -25.78
CA LEU A 154 -8.26 -1.08 -27.02
C LEU A 154 -9.69 -1.42 -27.35
#